data_2f91625b93ad47f68e8ee05053804475
#
_entry.id   2f91625b93ad47f68e8ee05053804475
#
_cell.length_a   1.000
_cell.length_b   1.000
_cell.length_c   1.000
_cell.angle_alpha   90.00
_cell.angle_beta   90.00
_cell.angle_gamma   90.00
#
_symmetry.space_group_name_H-M   'P 1'
#
loop_
_entity.id
_entity.type
_entity.pdbx_description
1 polymer ?
#
loop_
_entity_poly.entity_id
_entity_poly.type
_entity_poly.pdbx_seq_one_letter_code
_entity_poly.pdbx_strand_id
1 'polypeptide(L)'
;MLLDNLVISVEAVAPMFIVMAVGVFVRRKGFINEQEVKRVNRMIFLVLFPALMFNNLYGKELSDAFNPRLAAFAVGMLAAIYIATVVFVLKVEKSQKSRGAMIQAIYRSNFVIMGIPIVSNIFGSENLAMTSVMITIIVPIFNVLAVVTLEIFRGGRPSPLHVIAGILKNPMIIGAVLGMLAVALNIKLPDFAENTVGMLANAATPMALLILGASFNINSVERVKRNLIICLTGRLIAVPAIALTCGVLAGFRGVALVTLVAIFASPTAVSSFTMAQQMDSDGELAGACVIFSSMFSCLTMFGWIFALKSFGLF
;
A
#
# COMPACT_ATOMS: atom_id res chain seq x y z
N MET A 1 18.99 -2.24 -21.65
CA MET A 1 18.99 -2.67 -20.23
C MET A 1 18.73 -1.52 -19.22
N LEU A 2 19.48 -0.40 -19.19
CA LEU A 2 19.20 0.74 -18.29
C LEU A 2 17.89 1.46 -18.65
N LEU A 3 17.68 1.76 -19.92
CA LEU A 3 16.43 2.34 -20.43
C LEU A 3 15.23 1.41 -20.16
N ASP A 4 15.38 0.12 -20.32
CA ASP A 4 14.31 -0.86 -20.16
C ASP A 4 13.77 -0.88 -18.72
N ASN A 5 14.65 -0.85 -17.71
CA ASN A 5 14.24 -0.79 -16.31
C ASN A 5 13.52 0.53 -15.94
N LEU A 6 13.90 1.65 -16.57
CA LEU A 6 13.19 2.92 -16.39
C LEU A 6 11.81 2.86 -17.07
N VAL A 7 11.73 2.33 -18.28
CA VAL A 7 10.47 2.12 -19.02
C VAL A 7 9.52 1.28 -18.20
N ILE A 8 9.98 0.16 -17.66
CA ILE A 8 9.19 -0.73 -16.78
C ILE A 8 8.61 0.03 -15.58
N SER A 9 9.44 0.84 -14.92
CA SER A 9 8.98 1.64 -13.76
C SER A 9 7.93 2.67 -14.16
N VAL A 10 8.07 3.28 -15.34
CA VAL A 10 7.10 4.23 -15.90
C VAL A 10 5.82 3.51 -16.31
N GLU A 11 5.90 2.37 -17.00
CA GLU A 11 4.74 1.58 -17.41
C GLU A 11 3.90 1.08 -16.23
N ALA A 12 4.54 0.73 -15.11
CA ALA A 12 3.83 0.34 -13.90
C ALA A 12 3.08 1.50 -13.22
N VAL A 13 3.57 2.73 -13.37
CA VAL A 13 3.01 3.92 -12.69
C VAL A 13 2.10 4.74 -13.61
N ALA A 14 2.37 4.78 -14.91
CA ALA A 14 1.60 5.57 -15.87
C ALA A 14 0.07 5.30 -15.83
N PRO A 15 -0.42 4.05 -15.76
CA PRO A 15 -1.84 3.80 -15.65
C PRO A 15 -2.49 4.46 -14.42
N MET A 16 -1.77 4.49 -13.29
CA MET A 16 -2.25 5.15 -12.08
C MET A 16 -2.45 6.65 -12.29
N PHE A 17 -1.49 7.32 -12.94
CA PHE A 17 -1.58 8.74 -13.25
C PHE A 17 -2.66 9.05 -14.28
N ILE A 18 -2.85 8.19 -15.28
CA ILE A 18 -3.93 8.34 -16.26
C ILE A 18 -5.29 8.27 -15.57
N VAL A 19 -5.52 7.29 -14.70
CA VAL A 19 -6.78 7.17 -13.95
C VAL A 19 -6.99 8.36 -13.01
N MET A 20 -5.95 8.83 -12.34
CA MET A 20 -6.03 10.05 -11.52
C MET A 20 -6.32 11.29 -12.37
N ALA A 21 -5.72 11.43 -13.55
CA ALA A 21 -6.00 12.53 -14.48
C ALA A 21 -7.45 12.53 -14.96
N VAL A 22 -8.02 11.35 -15.23
CA VAL A 22 -9.46 11.20 -15.51
C VAL A 22 -10.29 11.70 -14.32
N GLY A 23 -9.91 11.37 -13.08
CA GLY A 23 -10.57 11.88 -11.87
C GLY A 23 -10.54 13.40 -11.78
N VAL A 24 -9.38 14.03 -12.02
CA VAL A 24 -9.23 15.50 -12.11
C VAL A 24 -10.14 16.08 -13.18
N PHE A 25 -10.17 15.47 -14.38
CA PHE A 25 -11.02 15.90 -15.50
C PHE A 25 -12.49 15.85 -15.15
N VAL A 26 -13.00 14.73 -14.62
CA VAL A 26 -14.38 14.52 -14.20
C VAL A 26 -14.81 15.58 -13.18
N ARG A 27 -13.92 15.88 -12.20
CA ARG A 27 -14.15 16.92 -11.20
C ARG A 27 -14.20 18.34 -11.80
N ARG A 28 -13.24 18.67 -12.68
CA ARG A 28 -13.17 19.98 -13.33
C ARG A 28 -14.32 20.26 -14.28
N LYS A 29 -14.84 19.23 -14.94
CA LYS A 29 -16.03 19.33 -15.81
C LYS A 29 -17.34 19.38 -15.03
N GLY A 30 -17.32 19.25 -13.70
CA GLY A 30 -18.50 19.32 -12.85
C GLY A 30 -19.39 18.07 -12.89
N PHE A 31 -18.89 16.94 -13.45
CA PHE A 31 -19.65 15.68 -13.44
C PHE A 31 -19.84 15.14 -12.02
N ILE A 32 -18.91 15.44 -11.10
CA ILE A 32 -19.02 15.13 -9.67
C ILE A 32 -18.61 16.35 -8.84
N ASN A 33 -19.33 16.57 -7.75
CA ASN A 33 -19.05 17.61 -6.77
C ASN A 33 -18.27 17.05 -5.55
N GLU A 34 -17.88 17.92 -4.61
CA GLU A 34 -17.10 17.50 -3.44
C GLU A 34 -17.86 16.53 -2.52
N GLN A 35 -19.17 16.69 -2.38
CA GLN A 35 -19.98 15.81 -1.56
C GLN A 35 -20.10 14.41 -2.18
N GLU A 36 -20.23 14.35 -3.49
CA GLU A 36 -20.28 13.09 -4.25
C GLU A 36 -18.92 12.35 -4.17
N VAL A 37 -17.82 13.07 -4.31
CA VAL A 37 -16.47 12.51 -4.09
C VAL A 37 -16.37 11.86 -2.71
N LYS A 38 -16.82 12.53 -1.66
CA LYS A 38 -16.84 11.98 -0.29
C LYS A 38 -17.73 10.75 -0.16
N ARG A 39 -18.92 10.77 -0.81
CA ARG A 39 -19.85 9.62 -0.81
C ARG A 39 -19.28 8.41 -1.54
N VAL A 40 -18.70 8.62 -2.72
CA VAL A 40 -18.05 7.53 -3.48
C VAL A 40 -16.85 6.98 -2.72
N ASN A 41 -16.02 7.84 -2.12
CA ASN A 41 -14.91 7.38 -1.28
C ASN A 41 -15.39 6.53 -0.09
N ARG A 42 -16.52 6.90 0.52
CA ARG A 42 -17.15 6.09 1.57
C ARG A 42 -17.63 4.74 1.05
N MET A 43 -18.23 4.68 -0.13
CA MET A 43 -18.64 3.41 -0.76
C MET A 43 -17.43 2.51 -1.03
N ILE A 44 -16.33 3.06 -1.57
CA ILE A 44 -15.07 2.31 -1.77
C ILE A 44 -14.60 1.69 -0.47
N PHE A 45 -14.60 2.47 0.62
CA PHE A 45 -14.16 2.03 1.94
C PHE A 45 -15.07 0.96 2.55
N LEU A 46 -16.40 1.09 2.39
CA LEU A 46 -17.37 0.20 3.02
C LEU A 46 -17.66 -1.08 2.23
N VAL A 47 -17.44 -1.08 0.90
CA VAL A 47 -17.82 -2.20 0.03
C VAL A 47 -16.61 -2.77 -0.72
N LEU A 48 -15.90 -1.93 -1.47
CA LEU A 48 -14.84 -2.43 -2.37
C LEU A 48 -13.60 -2.89 -1.61
N PHE A 49 -13.17 -2.17 -0.58
CA PHE A 49 -12.00 -2.58 0.21
C PHE A 49 -12.22 -3.84 1.04
N PRO A 50 -13.36 -4.06 1.71
CA PRO A 50 -13.66 -5.36 2.32
C PRO A 50 -13.63 -6.51 1.33
N ALA A 51 -14.22 -6.33 0.14
CA ALA A 51 -14.16 -7.33 -0.92
C ALA A 51 -12.72 -7.59 -1.38
N LEU A 52 -11.90 -6.54 -1.52
CA LEU A 52 -10.47 -6.65 -1.83
C LEU A 52 -9.72 -7.41 -0.74
N MET A 53 -10.01 -7.14 0.55
CA MET A 53 -9.35 -7.83 1.68
C MET A 53 -9.73 -9.31 1.71
N PHE A 54 -11.01 -9.61 1.53
CA PHE A 54 -11.47 -10.99 1.41
C PHE A 54 -10.77 -11.71 0.24
N ASN A 55 -10.79 -11.13 -0.95
CA ASN A 55 -10.22 -11.71 -2.18
C ASN A 55 -8.71 -11.91 -2.10
N ASN A 56 -7.99 -11.06 -1.36
CA ASN A 56 -6.54 -11.20 -1.18
C ASN A 56 -6.16 -12.41 -0.31
N LEU A 57 -7.08 -12.92 0.49
CA LEU A 57 -6.86 -14.03 1.41
C LEU A 57 -7.54 -15.30 0.93
N TYR A 58 -8.76 -15.19 0.39
CA TYR A 58 -9.54 -16.32 -0.10
C TYR A 58 -8.91 -16.97 -1.32
N GLY A 59 -8.90 -18.31 -1.38
CA GLY A 59 -8.43 -19.09 -2.52
C GLY A 59 -6.92 -19.00 -2.81
N LYS A 60 -6.13 -18.41 -1.90
CA LYS A 60 -4.68 -18.35 -2.03
C LYS A 60 -4.05 -19.52 -1.29
N GLU A 61 -3.70 -20.57 -2.02
CA GLU A 61 -2.89 -21.64 -1.48
C GLU A 61 -1.45 -21.16 -1.27
N LEU A 62 -0.88 -21.54 -0.12
CA LEU A 62 0.56 -21.43 0.09
C LEU A 62 1.21 -22.45 -0.83
N SER A 63 1.69 -22.00 -1.98
CA SER A 63 2.34 -22.85 -2.99
C SER A 63 3.69 -23.36 -2.48
N ASP A 64 4.27 -24.35 -3.19
CA ASP A 64 5.64 -24.86 -2.97
C ASP A 64 6.71 -23.75 -3.06
N ALA A 65 6.35 -22.56 -3.57
CA ALA A 65 7.20 -21.37 -3.59
C ALA A 65 7.25 -20.61 -2.26
N PHE A 66 6.60 -21.08 -1.18
CA PHE A 66 6.68 -20.47 0.14
C PHE A 66 8.10 -20.59 0.71
N ASN A 67 8.71 -19.42 0.97
CA ASN A 67 10.03 -19.33 1.60
C ASN A 67 9.88 -18.80 3.03
N PRO A 68 9.94 -19.68 4.06
CA PRO A 68 9.75 -19.28 5.47
C PRO A 68 10.78 -18.25 5.94
N ARG A 69 12.03 -18.34 5.46
CA ARG A 69 13.11 -17.42 5.82
C ARG A 69 12.82 -16.01 5.28
N LEU A 70 12.37 -15.92 4.02
CA LEU A 70 11.99 -14.65 3.41
C LEU A 70 10.76 -14.05 4.11
N ALA A 71 9.74 -14.87 4.39
CA ALA A 71 8.53 -14.43 5.08
C ALA A 71 8.84 -13.91 6.49
N ALA A 72 9.60 -14.66 7.28
CA ALA A 72 10.00 -14.25 8.63
C ALA A 72 10.84 -12.95 8.61
N PHE A 73 11.79 -12.83 7.67
CA PHE A 73 12.58 -11.62 7.51
C PHE A 73 11.70 -10.43 7.13
N ALA A 74 10.82 -10.57 6.12
CA ALA A 74 10.00 -9.47 5.64
C ALA A 74 8.99 -9.00 6.70
N VAL A 75 8.36 -9.93 7.43
CA VAL A 75 7.43 -9.60 8.54
C VAL A 75 8.19 -8.95 9.70
N GLY A 76 9.33 -9.49 10.11
CA GLY A 76 10.16 -8.91 11.17
C GLY A 76 10.69 -7.51 10.80
N MET A 77 11.17 -7.33 9.57
CA MET A 77 11.61 -6.03 9.06
C MET A 77 10.46 -5.03 8.99
N LEU A 78 9.28 -5.46 8.52
CA LEU A 78 8.08 -4.62 8.51
C LEU A 78 7.69 -4.16 9.92
N ALA A 79 7.70 -5.07 10.89
CA ALA A 79 7.42 -4.74 12.29
C ALA A 79 8.43 -3.73 12.85
N ALA A 80 9.73 -3.94 12.59
CA ALA A 80 10.79 -3.04 13.02
C ALA A 80 10.65 -1.64 12.39
N ILE A 81 10.39 -1.55 11.08
CA ILE A 81 10.15 -0.29 10.37
C ILE A 81 8.89 0.40 10.89
N TYR A 82 7.82 -0.35 11.14
CA TYR A 82 6.58 0.21 11.70
C TYR A 82 6.83 0.84 13.07
N ILE A 83 7.47 0.12 13.99
CA ILE A 83 7.78 0.63 15.34
C ILE A 83 8.71 1.85 15.25
N ALA A 84 9.78 1.78 14.47
CA ALA A 84 10.69 2.90 14.26
C ALA A 84 9.97 4.13 13.69
N THR A 85 9.06 3.93 12.73
CA THR A 85 8.24 4.99 12.12
C THR A 85 7.31 5.62 13.16
N VAL A 86 6.63 4.82 13.98
CA VAL A 86 5.76 5.32 15.06
C VAL A 86 6.56 6.18 16.02
N VAL A 87 7.68 5.68 16.53
CA VAL A 87 8.55 6.41 17.47
C VAL A 87 9.07 7.72 16.84
N PHE A 88 9.48 7.68 15.58
CA PHE A 88 9.96 8.84 14.85
C PHE A 88 8.85 9.90 14.69
N VAL A 89 7.68 9.49 14.17
CA VAL A 89 6.56 10.41 13.91
C VAL A 89 6.02 11.03 15.19
N LEU A 90 5.98 10.30 16.31
CA LEU A 90 5.60 10.83 17.62
C LEU A 90 6.51 11.99 18.08
N LYS A 91 7.79 11.96 17.69
CA LYS A 91 8.77 13.01 18.05
C LYS A 91 8.69 14.23 17.14
N VAL A 92 8.37 14.05 15.84
CA VAL A 92 8.46 15.13 14.85
C VAL A 92 7.14 15.83 14.55
N GLU A 93 6.00 15.15 14.81
CA GLU A 93 4.65 15.67 14.51
C GLU A 93 3.79 15.70 15.76
N LYS A 94 3.05 16.82 15.95
CA LYS A 94 2.17 17.03 17.12
C LYS A 94 0.70 16.73 16.81
N SER A 95 0.28 16.94 15.54
CA SER A 95 -1.10 16.71 15.11
C SER A 95 -1.43 15.22 15.08
N GLN A 96 -2.41 14.79 15.85
CA GLN A 96 -2.87 13.38 15.85
C GLN A 96 -3.30 12.94 14.45
N LYS A 97 -4.08 13.78 13.73
CA LYS A 97 -4.55 13.46 12.39
C LYS A 97 -3.39 13.25 11.40
N SER A 98 -2.39 14.13 11.45
CA SER A 98 -1.23 14.02 10.57
C SER A 98 -0.32 12.84 10.95
N ARG A 99 -0.22 12.47 12.25
CA ARG A 99 0.53 11.28 12.70
C ARG A 99 0.06 10.00 12.02
N GLY A 100 -1.25 9.75 12.01
CA GLY A 100 -1.82 8.57 11.37
C GLY A 100 -1.50 8.49 9.88
N ALA A 101 -1.63 9.60 9.15
CA ALA A 101 -1.30 9.70 7.73
C ALA A 101 0.21 9.51 7.48
N MET A 102 1.08 10.16 8.27
CA MET A 102 2.55 10.03 8.13
C MET A 102 3.03 8.61 8.37
N ILE A 103 2.56 7.96 9.44
CA ILE A 103 2.95 6.59 9.76
C ILE A 103 2.60 5.68 8.60
N GLN A 104 1.35 5.73 8.09
CA GLN A 104 0.96 4.93 6.92
C GLN A 104 1.83 5.23 5.69
N ALA A 105 2.07 6.51 5.41
CA ALA A 105 2.82 6.93 4.23
C ALA A 105 4.25 6.39 4.23
N ILE A 106 4.89 6.25 5.40
CA ILE A 106 6.28 5.81 5.53
C ILE A 106 6.40 4.28 5.48
N TYR A 107 5.62 3.52 6.27
CA TYR A 107 5.84 2.07 6.34
C TYR A 107 5.09 1.27 5.26
N ARG A 108 3.91 1.75 4.83
CA ARG A 108 2.99 0.99 3.99
C ARG A 108 3.23 1.22 2.50
N SER A 109 3.49 0.14 1.76
CA SER A 109 3.79 0.20 0.34
C SER A 109 2.65 -0.28 -0.56
N ASN A 110 2.71 0.14 -1.82
CA ASN A 110 1.85 -0.34 -2.90
C ASN A 110 2.42 -1.62 -3.55
N PHE A 111 2.77 -2.59 -2.70
CA PHE A 111 3.44 -3.82 -3.10
C PHE A 111 2.70 -4.61 -4.18
N VAL A 112 1.36 -4.65 -4.12
CA VAL A 112 0.53 -5.40 -5.09
C VAL A 112 0.74 -4.89 -6.52
N ILE A 113 0.69 -3.58 -6.73
CA ILE A 113 0.78 -2.98 -8.07
C ILE A 113 2.20 -3.04 -8.62
N MET A 114 3.21 -2.88 -7.76
CA MET A 114 4.61 -2.81 -8.19
C MET A 114 5.32 -4.16 -8.17
N GLY A 115 4.93 -5.07 -7.27
CA GLY A 115 5.66 -6.31 -7.03
C GLY A 115 5.67 -7.24 -8.23
N ILE A 116 4.50 -7.52 -8.80
CA ILE A 116 4.37 -8.43 -9.93
C ILE A 116 5.10 -7.89 -11.18
N PRO A 117 4.85 -6.65 -11.66
CA PRO A 117 5.57 -6.13 -12.82
C PRO A 117 7.08 -6.14 -12.66
N ILE A 118 7.60 -5.75 -11.51
CA ILE A 118 9.05 -5.66 -11.28
C ILE A 118 9.71 -7.04 -11.38
N VAL A 119 9.15 -8.03 -10.68
CA VAL A 119 9.72 -9.38 -10.69
C VAL A 119 9.54 -10.05 -12.04
N SER A 120 8.37 -9.89 -12.68
CA SER A 120 8.12 -10.42 -14.03
C SER A 120 9.10 -9.87 -15.07
N ASN A 121 9.41 -8.59 -15.00
CA ASN A 121 10.31 -7.94 -15.95
C ASN A 121 11.78 -8.31 -15.73
N ILE A 122 12.19 -8.61 -14.52
CA ILE A 122 13.60 -8.93 -14.22
C ILE A 122 13.88 -10.43 -14.39
N PHE A 123 12.93 -11.28 -14.03
CA PHE A 123 13.13 -12.74 -13.93
C PHE A 123 12.17 -13.57 -14.80
N GLY A 124 11.20 -12.94 -15.49
CA GLY A 124 10.16 -13.64 -16.22
C GLY A 124 8.93 -13.98 -15.36
N SER A 125 7.82 -14.23 -16.05
CA SER A 125 6.52 -14.52 -15.40
C SER A 125 6.48 -15.86 -14.65
N GLU A 126 7.37 -16.79 -14.98
CA GLU A 126 7.53 -18.09 -14.32
C GLU A 126 8.07 -17.97 -12.88
N ASN A 127 8.71 -16.86 -12.53
CA ASN A 127 9.31 -16.63 -11.21
C ASN A 127 8.41 -15.83 -10.25
N LEU A 128 7.13 -15.64 -10.58
CA LEU A 128 6.20 -14.84 -9.79
C LEU A 128 5.64 -15.52 -8.54
N ALA A 129 5.72 -16.86 -8.46
CA ALA A 129 5.09 -17.61 -7.38
C ALA A 129 5.51 -17.14 -5.97
N MET A 130 6.81 -16.95 -5.74
CA MET A 130 7.34 -16.45 -4.46
C MET A 130 6.79 -15.05 -4.11
N THR A 131 6.78 -14.14 -5.06
CA THR A 131 6.27 -12.78 -4.88
C THR A 131 4.77 -12.77 -4.60
N SER A 132 4.00 -13.62 -5.29
CA SER A 132 2.56 -13.77 -5.07
C SER A 132 2.23 -14.27 -3.66
N VAL A 133 2.98 -15.25 -3.17
CA VAL A 133 2.86 -15.73 -1.78
C VAL A 133 3.20 -14.61 -0.80
N MET A 134 4.25 -13.82 -1.05
CA MET A 134 4.59 -12.70 -0.19
C MET A 134 3.53 -11.60 -0.19
N ILE A 135 2.83 -11.36 -1.31
CA ILE A 135 1.67 -10.45 -1.36
C ILE A 135 0.59 -10.91 -0.39
N THR A 136 0.26 -12.21 -0.41
CA THR A 136 -0.77 -12.81 0.45
C THR A 136 -0.45 -12.65 1.95
N ILE A 137 0.82 -12.63 2.32
CA ILE A 137 1.26 -12.46 3.72
C ILE A 137 1.36 -10.98 4.11
N ILE A 138 2.05 -10.18 3.31
CA ILE A 138 2.44 -8.81 3.70
C ILE A 138 1.28 -7.81 3.57
N VAL A 139 0.42 -7.96 2.55
CA VAL A 139 -0.65 -7.00 2.31
C VAL A 139 -1.70 -6.98 3.43
N PRO A 140 -2.18 -8.12 3.96
CA PRO A 140 -3.06 -8.12 5.12
C PRO A 140 -2.41 -7.46 6.35
N ILE A 141 -1.13 -7.71 6.61
CA ILE A 141 -0.40 -7.09 7.73
C ILE A 141 -0.35 -5.57 7.54
N PHE A 142 -0.04 -5.07 6.35
CA PHE A 142 -0.09 -3.65 6.04
C PHE A 142 -1.46 -3.04 6.37
N ASN A 143 -2.55 -3.73 6.00
CA ASN A 143 -3.91 -3.22 6.19
C ASN A 143 -4.33 -3.24 7.67
N VAL A 144 -4.03 -4.31 8.40
CA VAL A 144 -4.29 -4.38 9.85
C VAL A 144 -3.55 -3.29 10.59
N LEU A 145 -2.24 -3.13 10.36
CA LEU A 145 -1.44 -2.07 10.98
C LEU A 145 -1.95 -0.67 10.62
N ALA A 146 -2.45 -0.46 9.38
CA ALA A 146 -3.02 0.81 8.97
C ALA A 146 -4.32 1.13 9.73
N VAL A 147 -5.22 0.16 9.88
CA VAL A 147 -6.45 0.34 10.66
C VAL A 147 -6.11 0.63 12.12
N VAL A 148 -5.23 -0.16 12.72
CA VAL A 148 -4.77 0.06 14.12
C VAL A 148 -4.19 1.46 14.29
N THR A 149 -3.30 1.87 13.39
CA THR A 149 -2.69 3.20 13.41
C THR A 149 -3.74 4.30 13.34
N LEU A 150 -4.65 4.22 12.38
CA LEU A 150 -5.65 5.27 12.18
C LEU A 150 -6.66 5.32 13.33
N GLU A 151 -7.04 4.20 13.92
CA GLU A 151 -7.91 4.20 15.11
C GLU A 151 -7.20 4.78 16.34
N ILE A 152 -5.92 4.49 16.55
CA ILE A 152 -5.15 5.06 17.67
C ILE A 152 -5.03 6.58 17.53
N PHE A 153 -4.81 7.09 16.31
CA PHE A 153 -4.61 8.51 16.04
C PHE A 153 -5.89 9.24 15.56
N ARG A 154 -7.04 8.57 15.62
CA ARG A 154 -8.35 9.12 15.27
C ARG A 154 -8.80 10.13 16.30
N GLY A 155 -8.57 11.39 16.09
CA GLY A 155 -9.03 12.56 16.84
C GLY A 155 -9.36 12.35 18.34
N GLY A 156 -8.72 13.10 19.24
CA GLY A 156 -8.95 13.01 20.67
C GLY A 156 -8.02 12.03 21.42
N ARG A 157 -8.40 11.67 22.64
CA ARG A 157 -7.73 10.61 23.44
C ARG A 157 -8.66 9.40 23.48
N PRO A 158 -8.57 8.46 22.52
CA PRO A 158 -9.44 7.30 22.52
C PRO A 158 -9.12 6.41 23.72
N SER A 159 -10.15 5.93 24.43
CA SER A 159 -9.96 4.86 25.41
C SER A 159 -9.55 3.57 24.68
N PRO A 160 -8.75 2.69 25.30
CA PRO A 160 -8.35 1.42 24.68
C PRO A 160 -9.55 0.59 24.18
N LEU A 161 -10.65 0.58 24.92
CA LEU A 161 -11.90 -0.08 24.52
C LEU A 161 -12.49 0.52 23.22
N HIS A 162 -12.44 1.84 23.07
CA HIS A 162 -12.93 2.50 21.86
C HIS A 162 -12.08 2.15 20.65
N VAL A 163 -10.75 2.09 20.81
CA VAL A 163 -9.83 1.67 19.74
C VAL A 163 -10.11 0.23 19.32
N ILE A 164 -10.22 -0.69 20.28
CA ILE A 164 -10.53 -2.10 20.01
C ILE A 164 -11.88 -2.23 19.28
N ALA A 165 -12.92 -1.54 19.76
CA ALA A 165 -14.23 -1.54 19.11
C ALA A 165 -14.17 -0.96 17.69
N GLY A 166 -13.40 0.09 17.46
CA GLY A 166 -13.18 0.68 16.14
C GLY A 166 -12.48 -0.30 15.17
N ILE A 167 -11.46 -1.00 15.64
CA ILE A 167 -10.76 -2.03 14.87
C ILE A 167 -11.71 -3.16 14.48
N LEU A 168 -12.43 -3.72 15.45
CA LEU A 168 -13.35 -4.85 15.21
C LEU A 168 -14.55 -4.49 14.32
N LYS A 169 -14.99 -3.24 14.33
CA LYS A 169 -16.06 -2.72 13.45
C LYS A 169 -15.55 -2.23 12.09
N ASN A 170 -14.23 -2.21 11.89
CA ASN A 170 -13.68 -1.72 10.64
C ASN A 170 -14.01 -2.70 9.49
N PRO A 171 -14.64 -2.21 8.39
CA PRO A 171 -15.07 -3.09 7.31
C PRO A 171 -13.91 -3.85 6.64
N MET A 172 -12.72 -3.27 6.58
CA MET A 172 -11.54 -3.94 6.02
C MET A 172 -11.09 -5.11 6.91
N ILE A 173 -11.13 -4.95 8.24
CA ILE A 173 -10.82 -6.03 9.20
C ILE A 173 -11.87 -7.13 9.08
N ILE A 174 -13.14 -6.77 8.98
CA ILE A 174 -14.23 -7.75 8.78
C ILE A 174 -14.00 -8.54 7.50
N GLY A 175 -13.69 -7.87 6.38
CA GLY A 175 -13.38 -8.55 5.11
C GLY A 175 -12.18 -9.50 5.22
N ALA A 176 -11.10 -9.07 5.89
CA ALA A 176 -9.93 -9.90 6.12
C ALA A 176 -10.24 -11.13 7.01
N VAL A 177 -10.99 -10.95 8.10
CA VAL A 177 -11.39 -12.05 9.00
C VAL A 177 -12.28 -13.05 8.27
N LEU A 178 -13.25 -12.58 7.49
CA LEU A 178 -14.10 -13.46 6.67
C LEU A 178 -13.30 -14.27 5.65
N GLY A 179 -12.31 -13.63 4.98
CA GLY A 179 -11.40 -14.32 4.08
C GLY A 179 -10.57 -15.40 4.78
N MET A 180 -9.99 -15.09 5.94
CA MET A 180 -9.24 -16.06 6.74
C MET A 180 -10.12 -17.22 7.24
N LEU A 181 -11.34 -16.92 7.70
CA LEU A 181 -12.28 -17.96 8.14
C LEU A 181 -12.70 -18.86 6.99
N ALA A 182 -12.95 -18.32 5.80
CA ALA A 182 -13.29 -19.11 4.63
C ALA A 182 -12.17 -20.10 4.28
N VAL A 183 -10.91 -19.67 4.32
CA VAL A 183 -9.75 -20.56 4.12
C VAL A 183 -9.62 -21.58 5.25
N ALA A 184 -9.69 -21.16 6.51
CA ALA A 184 -9.52 -22.04 7.67
C ALA A 184 -10.59 -23.14 7.76
N LEU A 185 -11.81 -22.84 7.33
CA LEU A 185 -12.96 -23.76 7.32
C LEU A 185 -13.11 -24.51 5.97
N ASN A 186 -12.16 -24.32 5.03
CA ASN A 186 -12.23 -24.90 3.68
C ASN A 186 -13.56 -24.58 2.97
N ILE A 187 -14.13 -23.40 3.17
CA ILE A 187 -15.36 -22.98 2.52
C ILE A 187 -15.05 -22.67 1.06
N LYS A 188 -15.63 -23.44 0.14
CA LYS A 188 -15.58 -23.16 -1.29
C LYS A 188 -16.81 -22.36 -1.69
N LEU A 189 -16.59 -21.14 -2.14
CA LEU A 189 -17.66 -20.31 -2.70
C LEU A 189 -18.07 -20.89 -4.06
N PRO A 190 -19.36 -20.82 -4.42
CA PRO A 190 -19.79 -21.05 -5.79
C PRO A 190 -19.13 -20.06 -6.76
N ASP A 191 -18.84 -20.47 -7.99
CA ASP A 191 -18.13 -19.66 -9.01
C ASP A 191 -18.71 -18.27 -9.20
N PHE A 192 -20.07 -18.15 -9.21
CA PHE A 192 -20.71 -16.84 -9.34
C PHE A 192 -20.40 -15.90 -8.17
N ALA A 193 -20.30 -16.42 -6.94
CA ALA A 193 -20.00 -15.62 -5.76
C ALA A 193 -18.51 -15.21 -5.74
N GLU A 194 -17.60 -16.13 -6.08
CA GLU A 194 -16.17 -15.84 -6.21
C GLU A 194 -15.92 -14.79 -7.29
N ASN A 195 -16.51 -14.93 -8.47
CA ASN A 195 -16.43 -13.96 -9.56
C ASN A 195 -16.99 -12.60 -9.14
N THR A 196 -18.09 -12.55 -8.41
CA THR A 196 -18.69 -11.30 -7.93
C THR A 196 -17.75 -10.59 -6.96
N VAL A 197 -17.20 -11.31 -5.99
CA VAL A 197 -16.20 -10.74 -5.06
C VAL A 197 -14.96 -10.27 -5.80
N GLY A 198 -14.47 -11.04 -6.77
CA GLY A 198 -13.36 -10.67 -7.64
C GLY A 198 -13.61 -9.38 -8.43
N MET A 199 -14.80 -9.21 -9.00
CA MET A 199 -15.18 -7.98 -9.71
C MET A 199 -15.16 -6.75 -8.78
N LEU A 200 -15.73 -6.87 -7.58
CA LEU A 200 -15.72 -5.78 -6.58
C LEU A 200 -14.29 -5.47 -6.12
N ALA A 201 -13.50 -6.49 -5.86
CA ALA A 201 -12.10 -6.35 -5.45
C ALA A 201 -11.26 -5.64 -6.53
N ASN A 202 -11.42 -6.02 -7.79
CA ASN A 202 -10.69 -5.45 -8.92
C ASN A 202 -11.09 -3.99 -9.18
N ALA A 203 -12.32 -3.58 -8.86
CA ALA A 203 -12.76 -2.19 -8.97
C ALA A 203 -12.19 -1.27 -7.88
N ALA A 204 -11.73 -1.82 -6.75
CA ALA A 204 -11.33 -1.06 -5.57
C ALA A 204 -10.20 -0.05 -5.84
N THR A 205 -9.10 -0.50 -6.42
CA THR A 205 -7.92 0.36 -6.68
C THR A 205 -8.18 1.38 -7.78
N PRO A 206 -8.75 1.05 -8.96
CA PRO A 206 -9.08 2.04 -9.99
C PRO A 206 -10.04 3.12 -9.48
N MET A 207 -11.07 2.74 -8.75
CA MET A 207 -12.01 3.70 -8.17
C MET A 207 -11.35 4.60 -7.12
N ALA A 208 -10.47 4.05 -6.28
CA ALA A 208 -9.72 4.84 -5.30
C ALA A 208 -8.78 5.85 -5.97
N LEU A 209 -8.11 5.47 -7.08
CA LEU A 209 -7.27 6.37 -7.87
C LEU A 209 -8.07 7.49 -8.54
N LEU A 210 -9.22 7.15 -9.12
CA LEU A 210 -10.10 8.14 -9.73
C LEU A 210 -10.57 9.17 -8.70
N ILE A 211 -11.01 8.72 -7.53
CA ILE A 211 -11.45 9.60 -6.43
C ILE A 211 -10.29 10.39 -5.82
N LEU A 212 -9.09 9.80 -5.72
CA LEU A 212 -7.89 10.52 -5.31
C LEU A 212 -7.62 11.68 -6.28
N GLY A 213 -7.64 11.44 -7.59
CA GLY A 213 -7.49 12.47 -8.61
C GLY A 213 -8.56 13.57 -8.48
N ALA A 214 -9.84 13.17 -8.33
CA ALA A 214 -10.95 14.10 -8.15
C ALA A 214 -10.87 14.94 -6.86
N SER A 215 -10.19 14.42 -5.82
CA SER A 215 -9.98 15.09 -4.54
C SER A 215 -8.74 15.98 -4.52
N PHE A 216 -7.82 15.80 -5.48
CA PHE A 216 -6.52 16.45 -5.44
C PHE A 216 -6.61 17.96 -5.66
N ASN A 217 -6.01 18.72 -4.73
CA ASN A 217 -5.88 20.17 -4.81
C ASN A 217 -4.40 20.54 -4.60
N ILE A 218 -3.79 21.10 -5.64
CA ILE A 218 -2.38 21.50 -5.60
C ILE A 218 -2.09 22.57 -4.52
N ASN A 219 -3.06 23.43 -4.22
CA ASN A 219 -2.90 24.48 -3.23
C ASN A 219 -2.81 23.92 -1.79
N SER A 220 -3.34 22.72 -1.54
CA SER A 220 -3.24 22.08 -0.23
C SER A 220 -1.85 21.50 0.04
N VAL A 221 -1.07 21.24 -1.00
CA VAL A 221 0.28 20.64 -0.90
C VAL A 221 1.22 21.56 -0.10
N GLU A 222 1.11 22.89 -0.27
CA GLU A 222 1.97 23.84 0.46
C GLU A 222 1.72 23.74 1.98
N ARG A 223 0.49 23.51 2.41
CA ARG A 223 0.14 23.35 3.84
C ARG A 223 0.76 22.10 4.48
N VAL A 224 0.91 21.03 3.71
CA VAL A 224 1.42 19.74 4.20
C VAL A 224 2.87 19.46 3.77
N LYS A 225 3.53 20.41 3.12
CA LYS A 225 4.84 20.27 2.45
C LYS A 225 5.92 19.69 3.35
N ARG A 226 6.06 20.17 4.60
CA ARG A 226 7.06 19.66 5.55
C ARG A 226 6.84 18.16 5.81
N ASN A 227 5.63 17.78 6.14
CA ASN A 227 5.28 16.39 6.46
C ASN A 227 5.35 15.50 5.22
N LEU A 228 4.97 16.04 4.05
CA LEU A 228 5.12 15.36 2.78
C LEU A 228 6.58 15.01 2.48
N ILE A 229 7.52 15.97 2.60
CA ILE A 229 8.95 15.73 2.37
C ILE A 229 9.47 14.66 3.33
N ILE A 230 9.10 14.71 4.61
CA ILE A 230 9.48 13.70 5.60
C ILE A 230 8.97 12.32 5.18
N CYS A 231 7.71 12.22 4.76
CA CYS A 231 7.11 10.97 4.32
C CYS A 231 7.80 10.42 3.06
N LEU A 232 8.05 11.25 2.06
CA LEU A 232 8.71 10.85 0.82
C LEU A 232 10.14 10.36 1.07
N THR A 233 10.92 11.10 1.86
CA THR A 233 12.28 10.69 2.23
C THR A 233 12.25 9.38 3.04
N GLY A 234 11.34 9.27 4.00
CA GLY A 234 11.13 8.05 4.77
C GLY A 234 10.80 6.86 3.88
N ARG A 235 9.79 7.01 3.01
CA ARG A 235 9.27 5.92 2.18
C ARG A 235 10.22 5.49 1.07
N LEU A 236 10.79 6.46 0.33
CA LEU A 236 11.51 6.17 -0.91
C LEU A 236 13.03 5.99 -0.71
N ILE A 237 13.55 6.47 0.43
CA ILE A 237 15.01 6.42 0.72
C ILE A 237 15.29 5.64 2.00
N ALA A 238 14.79 6.09 3.17
CA ALA A 238 15.20 5.52 4.45
C ALA A 238 14.72 4.06 4.63
N VAL A 239 13.45 3.79 4.35
CA VAL A 239 12.88 2.44 4.46
C VAL A 239 13.59 1.44 3.55
N PRO A 240 13.72 1.68 2.22
CA PRO A 240 14.43 0.75 1.36
C PRO A 240 15.91 0.64 1.71
N ALA A 241 16.60 1.75 2.09
CA ALA A 241 17.99 1.68 2.50
C ALA A 241 18.20 0.70 3.66
N ILE A 242 17.40 0.80 4.71
CA ILE A 242 17.48 -0.08 5.87
C ILE A 242 17.12 -1.53 5.47
N ALA A 243 15.95 -1.72 4.85
CA ALA A 243 15.42 -3.05 4.58
C ALA A 243 16.29 -3.83 3.59
N LEU A 244 16.74 -3.18 2.51
CA LEU A 244 17.54 -3.84 1.48
C LEU A 244 18.97 -4.12 1.96
N THR A 245 19.59 -3.19 2.70
CA THR A 245 20.90 -3.45 3.32
C THR A 245 20.82 -4.64 4.28
N CYS A 246 19.83 -4.68 5.17
CA CYS A 246 19.63 -5.83 6.06
C CYS A 246 19.33 -7.11 5.27
N GLY A 247 18.55 -7.02 4.18
CA GLY A 247 18.27 -8.16 3.29
C GLY A 247 19.52 -8.73 2.63
N VAL A 248 20.39 -7.85 2.12
CA VAL A 248 21.68 -8.23 1.52
C VAL A 248 22.59 -8.87 2.55
N LEU A 249 22.69 -8.30 3.75
CA LEU A 249 23.48 -8.85 4.87
C LEU A 249 22.92 -10.19 5.37
N ALA A 250 21.61 -10.36 5.33
CA ALA A 250 20.95 -11.64 5.63
C ALA A 250 21.14 -12.69 4.51
N GLY A 251 21.82 -12.35 3.41
CA GLY A 251 22.15 -13.28 2.34
C GLY A 251 21.04 -13.48 1.29
N PHE A 252 20.01 -12.65 1.25
CA PHE A 252 19.00 -12.71 0.19
C PHE A 252 19.60 -12.24 -1.15
N ARG A 253 19.30 -12.98 -2.23
CA ARG A 253 19.75 -12.73 -3.61
C ARG A 253 18.64 -13.05 -4.60
N GLY A 254 18.83 -12.68 -5.85
CA GLY A 254 17.92 -13.01 -6.95
C GLY A 254 16.47 -12.60 -6.70
N VAL A 255 15.52 -13.49 -7.03
CA VAL A 255 14.07 -13.26 -6.90
C VAL A 255 13.69 -12.82 -5.49
N ALA A 256 14.26 -13.43 -4.44
CA ALA A 256 13.95 -13.08 -3.05
C ALA A 256 14.35 -11.63 -2.72
N LEU A 257 15.52 -11.17 -3.17
CA LEU A 257 15.98 -9.80 -2.96
C LEU A 257 15.11 -8.79 -3.74
N VAL A 258 14.74 -9.08 -5.00
CA VAL A 258 13.87 -8.21 -5.80
C VAL A 258 12.45 -8.19 -5.23
N THR A 259 11.97 -9.28 -4.64
CA THR A 259 10.71 -9.27 -3.87
C THR A 259 10.81 -8.32 -2.67
N LEU A 260 11.94 -8.27 -1.96
CA LEU A 260 12.15 -7.29 -0.89
C LEU A 260 12.20 -5.84 -1.42
N VAL A 261 12.79 -5.61 -2.60
CA VAL A 261 12.71 -4.29 -3.27
C VAL A 261 11.26 -3.92 -3.50
N ALA A 262 10.46 -4.84 -4.05
CA ALA A 262 9.04 -4.61 -4.31
C ALA A 262 8.25 -4.31 -3.01
N ILE A 263 8.55 -4.98 -1.89
CA ILE A 263 7.89 -4.73 -0.59
C ILE A 263 8.31 -3.38 -0.02
N PHE A 264 9.60 -3.07 0.01
CA PHE A 264 10.12 -1.95 0.80
C PHE A 264 10.46 -0.69 -0.01
N ALA A 265 10.67 -0.77 -1.33
CA ALA A 265 10.96 0.39 -2.17
C ALA A 265 9.75 0.90 -2.98
N SER A 266 8.64 0.16 -3.06
CA SER A 266 7.41 0.63 -3.72
C SER A 266 6.85 1.90 -3.07
N PRO A 267 6.12 2.74 -3.82
CA PRO A 267 5.51 3.96 -3.30
C PRO A 267 4.43 3.66 -2.25
N THR A 268 3.89 4.70 -1.63
CA THR A 268 2.79 4.61 -0.65
C THR A 268 1.54 3.99 -1.28
N ALA A 269 0.86 3.10 -0.55
CA ALA A 269 -0.34 2.43 -1.02
C ALA A 269 -1.50 3.41 -1.29
N VAL A 270 -2.19 3.25 -2.43
CA VAL A 270 -3.34 4.08 -2.85
C VAL A 270 -4.45 4.12 -1.80
N SER A 271 -4.74 2.98 -1.17
CA SER A 271 -5.76 2.87 -0.13
C SER A 271 -5.47 3.72 1.12
N SER A 272 -4.23 4.19 1.32
CA SER A 272 -3.88 5.08 2.43
C SER A 272 -4.65 6.39 2.40
N PHE A 273 -4.93 6.95 1.21
CA PHE A 273 -5.76 8.15 1.04
C PHE A 273 -7.20 7.90 1.49
N THR A 274 -7.84 6.87 0.93
CA THR A 274 -9.24 6.54 1.24
C THR A 274 -9.42 6.23 2.73
N MET A 275 -8.51 5.46 3.33
CA MET A 275 -8.55 5.14 4.75
C MET A 275 -8.35 6.37 5.62
N ALA A 276 -7.36 7.21 5.33
CA ALA A 276 -7.11 8.45 6.08
C ALA A 276 -8.35 9.36 6.06
N GLN A 277 -8.99 9.52 4.90
CA GLN A 277 -10.17 10.35 4.76
C GLN A 277 -11.40 9.79 5.50
N GLN A 278 -11.60 8.45 5.51
CA GLN A 278 -12.74 7.80 6.15
C GLN A 278 -12.57 7.61 7.68
N MET A 279 -11.32 7.65 8.15
CA MET A 279 -10.99 7.44 9.57
C MET A 279 -10.52 8.72 10.27
N ASP A 280 -10.97 9.89 9.80
CA ASP A 280 -10.70 11.23 10.36
C ASP A 280 -9.22 11.58 10.53
N SER A 281 -8.36 11.02 9.68
CA SER A 281 -6.95 11.38 9.59
C SER A 281 -6.72 12.50 8.54
N ASP A 282 -5.46 12.85 8.29
CA ASP A 282 -5.08 13.88 7.32
C ASP A 282 -5.14 13.31 5.89
N GLY A 283 -6.32 13.40 5.27
CA GLY A 283 -6.54 12.93 3.90
C GLY A 283 -5.78 13.75 2.84
N GLU A 284 -5.53 15.06 3.08
CA GLU A 284 -4.75 15.89 2.14
C GLU A 284 -3.29 15.42 2.11
N LEU A 285 -2.69 15.21 3.27
CA LEU A 285 -1.33 14.68 3.39
C LEU A 285 -1.23 13.26 2.80
N ALA A 286 -2.18 12.38 3.15
CA ALA A 286 -2.18 11.01 2.64
C ALA A 286 -2.30 10.97 1.11
N GLY A 287 -3.17 11.79 0.52
CA GLY A 287 -3.33 11.92 -0.93
C GLY A 287 -2.07 12.45 -1.61
N ALA A 288 -1.48 13.51 -1.06
CA ALA A 288 -0.21 14.04 -1.55
C ALA A 288 0.91 12.99 -1.48
N CYS A 289 1.01 12.24 -0.36
CA CYS A 289 2.00 11.17 -0.23
C CYS A 289 1.83 10.08 -1.30
N VAL A 290 0.60 9.64 -1.60
CA VAL A 290 0.35 8.66 -2.66
C VAL A 290 0.80 9.19 -4.01
N ILE A 291 0.40 10.40 -4.39
CA ILE A 291 0.70 10.98 -5.70
C ILE A 291 2.22 11.19 -5.87
N PHE A 292 2.85 11.92 -4.95
CA PHE A 292 4.27 12.27 -5.09
C PHE A 292 5.19 11.07 -4.86
N SER A 293 4.86 10.14 -3.95
CA SER A 293 5.66 8.92 -3.82
C SER A 293 5.57 8.05 -5.08
N SER A 294 4.39 7.93 -5.70
CA SER A 294 4.25 7.20 -6.97
C SER A 294 5.04 7.87 -8.10
N MET A 295 5.03 9.20 -8.17
CA MET A 295 5.79 9.94 -9.17
C MET A 295 7.31 9.74 -9.00
N PHE A 296 7.82 9.92 -7.80
CA PHE A 296 9.26 9.79 -7.54
C PHE A 296 9.72 8.34 -7.46
N SER A 297 8.81 7.38 -7.25
CA SER A 297 9.18 5.96 -7.18
C SER A 297 9.78 5.44 -8.48
N CYS A 298 9.41 5.99 -9.64
CA CYS A 298 10.03 5.62 -10.92
C CYS A 298 11.55 5.79 -10.89
N LEU A 299 12.02 6.92 -10.33
CA LEU A 299 13.45 7.21 -10.21
C LEU A 299 14.11 6.46 -9.05
N THR A 300 13.45 6.42 -7.89
CA THR A 300 14.05 5.81 -6.70
C THR A 300 14.11 4.29 -6.80
N MET A 301 13.08 3.63 -7.33
CA MET A 301 13.09 2.18 -7.56
C MET A 301 14.11 1.80 -8.62
N PHE A 302 14.18 2.55 -9.72
CA PHE A 302 15.24 2.39 -10.69
C PHE A 302 16.62 2.49 -10.03
N GLY A 303 16.85 3.51 -9.19
CA GLY A 303 18.11 3.68 -8.47
C GLY A 303 18.45 2.50 -7.56
N TRP A 304 17.48 1.97 -6.80
CA TRP A 304 17.67 0.80 -5.95
C TRP A 304 17.97 -0.47 -6.75
N ILE A 305 17.21 -0.74 -7.81
CA ILE A 305 17.42 -1.90 -8.69
C ILE A 305 18.80 -1.79 -9.36
N PHE A 306 19.14 -0.61 -9.87
CA PHE A 306 20.43 -0.37 -10.51
C PHE A 306 21.60 -0.59 -9.54
N ALA A 307 21.53 -0.03 -8.32
CA ALA A 307 22.56 -0.19 -7.32
C ALA A 307 22.76 -1.68 -6.97
N LEU A 308 21.69 -2.41 -6.66
CA LEU A 308 21.78 -3.83 -6.30
C LEU A 308 22.34 -4.68 -7.45
N LYS A 309 21.95 -4.38 -8.69
CA LYS A 309 22.45 -5.07 -9.87
C LYS A 309 23.92 -4.77 -10.14
N SER A 310 24.35 -3.53 -9.93
CA SER A 310 25.78 -3.14 -10.07
C SER A 310 26.69 -3.85 -9.07
N PHE A 311 26.14 -4.27 -7.92
CA PHE A 311 26.85 -5.13 -6.96
C PHE A 311 26.74 -6.64 -7.25
N GLY A 312 26.15 -7.02 -8.37
CA GLY A 312 25.99 -8.43 -8.76
C GLY A 312 25.10 -9.26 -7.83
N LEU A 313 24.08 -8.64 -7.22
CA LEU A 313 23.24 -9.30 -6.22
C LEU A 313 22.03 -10.02 -6.84
N PHE A 314 21.74 -9.77 -8.15
CA PHE A 314 20.80 -10.51 -8.99
C PHE A 314 21.08 -10.28 -10.47
#